data_acad2c0d20d16b4eb7284da289cdefe9
#
_entry.id   acad2c0d20d16b4eb7284da289cdefe9
#
_cell.length_a   1.000
_cell.length_b   1.000
_cell.length_c   1.000
_cell.angle_alpha   90.00
_cell.angle_beta   90.00
_cell.angle_gamma   90.00
#
_symmetry.space_group_name_H-M   'P 1'
#
loop_
_entity.id
_entity.type
_entity.pdbx_description
1 polymer ?
#
loop_
_entity_poly.entity_id
_entity_poly.type
_entity_poly.pdbx_seq_one_letter_code
_entity_poly.pdbx_strand_id
1 'polypeptide(L)'
;MKRIFLWAAAYVLLAVIVTGCTGALKSKTVIIPDAEEGRELQSLGETFEVSKIYKLPENEEGELFGWTDKEHVLGYFGKRGRERSFEQLDYELKTRQPLPDIHGFVHGVKISADGAYASFSVQTGGKEKLMLLRLADQKQTVLREWTNKEGAVVAGQMSWSNNGRYVSFVQENGNQEAVIVVYDVTRQETKEFKFTGKTENDHIYSVQVSDDGASALLFKIAARQAYIVFGSFQGDAFVSQYEHPVSSEGNGDFVNDDQIVFVGEEGSLTLFDRRNAKTTILLERSGVFQLSRDRKYIAYSKGRENLYVAKLQGNNIMNEKEIYKGIVPEQIEWSPDNRRMLLNGRKLYESRPVVSAPSPAPFSQNSSFFIIEFK
;
A
#
# COMPACT_ATOMS: atom_id res chain seq x y z
N MET A 1 -6.78 -46.46 50.25
CA MET A 1 -5.85 -46.39 49.11
C MET A 1 -6.57 -46.11 47.76
N LYS A 2 -7.72 -46.66 47.41
CA LYS A 2 -8.38 -46.42 46.11
C LYS A 2 -8.86 -45.00 45.87
N ARG A 3 -9.19 -44.17 46.87
CA ARG A 3 -9.65 -42.77 46.68
C ARG A 3 -8.52 -41.78 46.41
N ILE A 4 -7.32 -42.04 46.88
CA ILE A 4 -6.14 -41.17 46.63
C ILE A 4 -5.67 -41.31 45.18
N PHE A 5 -5.75 -42.50 44.60
CA PHE A 5 -5.41 -42.74 43.22
C PHE A 5 -6.35 -42.05 42.21
N LEU A 6 -7.63 -41.93 42.55
CA LEU A 6 -8.63 -41.24 41.71
C LEU A 6 -8.38 -39.71 41.64
N TRP A 7 -7.97 -39.11 42.75
CA TRP A 7 -7.64 -37.69 42.81
C TRP A 7 -6.31 -37.34 42.07
N ALA A 8 -5.34 -38.20 42.17
CA ALA A 8 -4.07 -38.08 41.43
C ALA A 8 -4.29 -38.21 39.92
N ALA A 9 -5.12 -39.14 39.46
CA ALA A 9 -5.47 -39.29 38.05
C ALA A 9 -6.26 -38.10 37.51
N ALA A 10 -7.16 -37.50 38.28
CA ALA A 10 -7.89 -36.29 37.93
C ALA A 10 -6.98 -35.05 37.79
N TYR A 11 -5.97 -34.91 38.67
CA TYR A 11 -4.99 -33.82 38.57
C TYR A 11 -4.07 -33.93 37.37
N VAL A 12 -3.64 -35.14 37.01
CA VAL A 12 -2.82 -35.38 35.80
C VAL A 12 -3.65 -35.12 34.53
N LEU A 13 -4.96 -35.48 34.54
CA LEU A 13 -5.83 -35.21 33.40
C LEU A 13 -6.11 -33.71 33.23
N LEU A 14 -6.25 -32.97 34.36
CA LEU A 14 -6.44 -31.52 34.33
C LEU A 14 -5.17 -30.77 33.86
N ALA A 15 -4.00 -31.26 34.21
CA ALA A 15 -2.72 -30.68 33.77
C ALA A 15 -2.45 -30.85 32.27
N VAL A 16 -3.01 -31.88 31.62
CA VAL A 16 -2.87 -32.11 30.18
C VAL A 16 -3.83 -31.23 29.37
N ILE A 17 -4.92 -30.74 29.96
CA ILE A 17 -5.90 -29.87 29.27
C ILE A 17 -5.44 -28.40 29.23
N VAL A 18 -4.53 -27.97 30.13
CA VAL A 18 -4.02 -26.60 30.19
C VAL A 18 -2.84 -26.34 29.25
N THR A 19 -2.24 -27.37 28.66
CA THR A 19 -1.30 -27.24 27.56
C THR A 19 -2.00 -27.13 26.21
N GLY A 20 -3.07 -26.34 26.15
CA GLY A 20 -3.78 -25.97 24.93
C GLY A 20 -2.89 -25.09 24.09
N CYS A 21 -2.61 -25.57 22.91
CA CYS A 21 -1.93 -24.98 21.78
C CYS A 21 -2.00 -23.46 21.70
N THR A 22 -1.00 -22.77 22.21
CA THR A 22 -0.56 -21.51 21.62
C THR A 22 0.08 -21.87 20.30
N GLY A 23 -0.71 -21.85 19.22
CA GLY A 23 -0.22 -21.98 17.87
C GLY A 23 0.73 -20.82 17.59
N ALA A 24 2.00 -20.96 17.95
CA ALA A 24 3.01 -20.00 17.61
C ALA A 24 3.08 -19.90 16.08
N LEU A 25 2.77 -18.73 15.56
CA LEU A 25 3.02 -18.36 14.17
C LEU A 25 4.51 -18.63 13.86
N LYS A 26 4.79 -19.70 13.13
CA LYS A 26 6.16 -20.01 12.71
C LYS A 26 6.48 -19.20 11.46
N SER A 27 7.02 -17.99 11.61
CA SER A 27 7.69 -17.37 10.47
C SER A 27 8.98 -18.17 10.20
N LYS A 28 9.20 -18.48 8.96
CA LYS A 28 10.45 -19.13 8.54
C LYS A 28 11.44 -18.01 8.24
N THR A 29 12.41 -17.80 9.12
CA THR A 29 13.56 -16.92 8.83
C THR A 29 14.38 -17.60 7.75
N VAL A 30 14.52 -16.97 6.59
CA VAL A 30 15.45 -17.43 5.55
C VAL A 30 16.71 -16.58 5.72
N ILE A 31 17.79 -17.22 6.17
CA ILE A 31 19.12 -16.60 6.17
C ILE A 31 19.66 -16.76 4.75
N ILE A 32 19.97 -15.65 4.08
CA ILE A 32 20.67 -15.70 2.79
C ILE A 32 22.15 -15.99 3.13
N PRO A 33 22.75 -17.08 2.62
CA PRO A 33 24.19 -17.29 2.75
C PRO A 33 24.94 -16.12 2.12
N ASP A 34 26.06 -15.73 2.72
CA ASP A 34 26.94 -14.71 2.15
C ASP A 34 27.29 -15.10 0.71
N ALA A 35 27.05 -14.17 -0.23
CA ALA A 35 27.43 -14.39 -1.62
C ALA A 35 28.96 -14.53 -1.69
N GLU A 36 29.41 -15.58 -2.36
CA GLU A 36 30.83 -15.89 -2.56
C GLU A 36 31.63 -14.67 -3.02
N GLU A 37 32.78 -14.50 -2.40
CA GLU A 37 33.80 -13.52 -2.68
C GLU A 37 34.12 -13.43 -4.19
N GLY A 38 33.91 -12.25 -4.75
CA GLY A 38 34.40 -11.98 -6.10
C GLY A 38 33.96 -10.67 -6.71
N ARG A 39 34.53 -9.59 -6.26
CA ARG A 39 34.97 -8.37 -6.91
C ARG A 39 34.69 -7.14 -6.05
N GLU A 40 35.72 -6.67 -5.39
CA GLU A 40 35.82 -5.29 -4.92
C GLU A 40 35.67 -4.34 -6.10
N LEU A 41 34.50 -3.68 -6.17
CA LEU A 41 34.39 -2.36 -6.73
C LEU A 41 33.98 -1.46 -5.58
N GLN A 42 34.94 -0.73 -5.05
CA GLN A 42 34.71 0.38 -4.13
C GLN A 42 33.73 1.36 -4.76
N SER A 43 32.45 1.23 -4.44
CA SER A 43 31.48 2.30 -4.58
C SER A 43 31.20 2.88 -3.22
N LEU A 44 31.75 4.03 -2.93
CA LEU A 44 31.35 4.93 -1.87
C LEU A 44 29.86 5.26 -2.07
N GLY A 45 28.97 4.59 -1.35
CA GLY A 45 27.54 4.88 -1.42
C GLY A 45 26.71 3.73 -0.86
N GLU A 46 25.87 4.05 0.09
CA GLU A 46 24.88 3.21 0.76
C GLU A 46 24.37 2.07 -0.14
N THR A 47 24.92 0.87 0.07
CA THR A 47 24.49 -0.32 -0.66
C THR A 47 23.37 -0.95 0.14
N PHE A 48 22.20 -1.11 -0.48
CA PHE A 48 21.12 -1.93 0.09
C PHE A 48 21.60 -3.39 0.17
N GLU A 49 22.18 -3.74 1.28
CA GLU A 49 22.54 -5.10 1.58
C GLU A 49 21.40 -5.72 2.38
N VAL A 50 20.78 -6.76 1.83
CA VAL A 50 19.72 -7.49 2.53
C VAL A 50 20.35 -8.22 3.71
N SER A 51 19.93 -7.84 4.92
CA SER A 51 20.38 -8.49 6.16
C SER A 51 19.50 -9.66 6.52
N LYS A 52 18.19 -9.55 6.28
CA LYS A 52 17.22 -10.55 6.71
C LYS A 52 15.94 -10.50 5.88
N ILE A 53 15.33 -11.65 5.69
CA ILE A 53 14.01 -11.76 5.07
C ILE A 53 13.10 -12.56 5.99
N TYR A 54 12.00 -11.95 6.39
CA TYR A 54 10.94 -12.61 7.14
C TYR A 54 9.84 -12.99 6.17
N LYS A 55 9.49 -14.27 6.13
CA LYS A 55 8.27 -14.71 5.47
C LYS A 55 7.17 -14.75 6.51
N LEU A 56 6.11 -14.02 6.28
CA LEU A 56 4.92 -14.04 7.14
C LEU A 56 4.07 -15.29 6.85
N PRO A 57 3.33 -15.79 7.85
CA PRO A 57 2.57 -17.04 7.70
C PRO A 57 1.51 -16.97 6.61
N GLU A 58 1.47 -17.98 5.74
CA GLU A 58 0.49 -18.10 4.65
C GLU A 58 -0.91 -18.56 5.12
N ASN A 59 -1.00 -19.10 6.33
CA ASN A 59 -2.21 -19.79 6.80
C ASN A 59 -3.28 -18.87 7.39
N GLU A 60 -3.02 -17.58 7.42
CA GLU A 60 -3.98 -16.61 7.94
C GLU A 60 -4.53 -15.78 6.79
N GLU A 61 -5.84 -15.84 6.65
CA GLU A 61 -6.58 -14.98 5.73
C GLU A 61 -6.50 -13.53 6.23
N GLY A 62 -5.35 -12.88 5.97
CA GLY A 62 -5.08 -11.50 6.33
C GLY A 62 -4.61 -10.71 5.13
N GLU A 63 -4.85 -9.43 5.17
CA GLU A 63 -4.37 -8.44 4.22
C GLU A 63 -3.48 -7.46 4.96
N LEU A 64 -2.29 -7.17 4.45
CA LEU A 64 -1.38 -6.19 5.02
C LEU A 64 -1.40 -4.94 4.18
N PHE A 65 -1.52 -3.78 4.83
CA PHE A 65 -1.71 -2.50 4.15
C PHE A 65 -0.45 -1.64 4.13
N GLY A 66 0.45 -1.81 5.11
CA GLY A 66 1.68 -1.04 5.19
C GLY A 66 2.15 -0.83 6.63
N TRP A 67 3.10 0.05 6.81
CA TRP A 67 3.80 0.29 8.07
C TRP A 67 3.09 1.33 8.93
N THR A 68 2.92 1.04 10.21
CA THR A 68 2.47 2.01 11.22
C THR A 68 3.63 2.67 11.95
N ASP A 69 4.75 1.99 12.02
CA ASP A 69 6.05 2.50 12.47
C ASP A 69 7.17 1.60 11.92
N LYS A 70 8.38 1.70 12.45
CA LYS A 70 9.52 0.90 11.99
C LYS A 70 9.43 -0.60 12.33
N GLU A 71 8.60 -1.00 13.29
CA GLU A 71 8.50 -2.38 13.81
C GLU A 71 7.13 -3.02 13.54
N HIS A 72 6.11 -2.22 13.25
CA HIS A 72 4.75 -2.71 13.12
C HIS A 72 4.15 -2.46 11.74
N VAL A 73 3.37 -3.42 11.27
CA VAL A 73 2.55 -3.32 10.07
C VAL A 73 1.07 -3.42 10.42
N LEU A 74 0.23 -2.66 9.72
CA LEU A 74 -1.22 -2.74 9.84
C LEU A 74 -1.75 -3.83 8.92
N GLY A 75 -2.61 -4.68 9.45
CA GLY A 75 -3.33 -5.67 8.70
C GLY A 75 -4.78 -5.81 9.11
N TYR A 76 -5.53 -6.53 8.29
CA TYR A 76 -6.93 -6.87 8.52
C TYR A 76 -7.04 -8.39 8.57
N PHE A 77 -7.14 -8.92 9.78
CA PHE A 77 -7.02 -10.35 10.05
C PHE A 77 -8.37 -10.96 10.45
N GLY A 78 -8.55 -12.21 10.15
CA GLY A 78 -9.73 -12.99 10.52
C GLY A 78 -9.85 -14.24 9.67
N LYS A 79 -10.74 -15.15 10.05
CA LYS A 79 -11.08 -16.33 9.23
C LYS A 79 -12.24 -16.00 8.30
N ARG A 80 -12.20 -16.52 7.08
CA ARG A 80 -13.29 -16.39 6.11
C ARG A 80 -14.64 -16.77 6.73
N GLY A 81 -15.61 -15.84 6.71
CA GLY A 81 -16.92 -16.04 7.34
C GLY A 81 -16.98 -15.71 8.83
N ARG A 82 -15.90 -15.19 9.45
CA ARG A 82 -15.87 -14.61 10.79
C ARG A 82 -15.58 -13.12 10.74
N GLU A 83 -15.85 -12.42 11.85
CA GLU A 83 -15.47 -11.02 11.97
C GLU A 83 -13.97 -10.85 11.77
N ARG A 84 -13.60 -9.86 10.95
CA ARG A 84 -12.23 -9.44 10.72
C ARG A 84 -11.96 -8.22 11.58
N SER A 85 -10.76 -8.13 12.11
CA SER A 85 -10.30 -7.00 12.92
C SER A 85 -9.06 -6.36 12.31
N PHE A 86 -8.94 -5.05 12.48
CA PHE A 86 -7.68 -4.36 12.27
C PHE A 86 -6.74 -4.68 13.43
N GLU A 87 -5.52 -5.07 13.08
CA GLU A 87 -4.49 -5.39 14.07
C GLU A 87 -3.15 -4.83 13.61
N GLN A 88 -2.38 -4.32 14.56
CA GLN A 88 -0.97 -4.06 14.35
C GLN A 88 -0.18 -5.34 14.62
N LEU A 89 0.62 -5.74 13.67
CA LEU A 89 1.49 -6.91 13.76
C LEU A 89 2.93 -6.46 14.00
N ASP A 90 3.49 -6.82 15.14
CA ASP A 90 4.94 -6.87 15.32
C ASP A 90 5.46 -8.11 14.60
N TYR A 91 6.18 -7.89 13.51
CA TYR A 91 6.61 -8.99 12.64
C TYR A 91 7.78 -9.79 13.23
N GLU A 92 8.58 -9.22 14.14
CA GLU A 92 9.69 -9.91 14.83
C GLU A 92 9.17 -10.73 16.00
N LEU A 93 8.43 -10.13 16.91
CA LEU A 93 7.86 -10.79 18.08
C LEU A 93 6.64 -11.65 17.73
N LYS A 94 6.05 -11.43 16.56
CA LYS A 94 4.83 -12.10 16.06
C LYS A 94 3.63 -11.90 16.98
N THR A 95 3.61 -10.77 17.65
CA THR A 95 2.50 -10.37 18.50
C THR A 95 1.54 -9.48 17.71
N ARG A 96 0.26 -9.54 18.07
CA ARG A 96 -0.78 -8.72 17.44
C ARG A 96 -1.47 -7.89 18.49
N GLN A 97 -1.66 -6.64 18.15
CA GLN A 97 -2.40 -5.71 18.97
C GLN A 97 -3.66 -5.28 18.21
N PRO A 98 -4.86 -5.63 18.71
CA PRO A 98 -6.10 -5.23 18.06
C PRO A 98 -6.28 -3.72 18.15
N LEU A 99 -6.80 -3.14 17.07
CA LEU A 99 -7.29 -1.76 17.02
C LEU A 99 -8.79 -1.71 17.34
N PRO A 100 -9.38 -0.52 17.52
CA PRO A 100 -10.80 -0.38 17.81
C PRO A 100 -11.65 -1.09 16.78
N ASP A 101 -12.72 -1.68 17.25
CA ASP A 101 -13.69 -2.35 16.41
C ASP A 101 -14.35 -1.38 15.43
N ILE A 102 -14.32 -1.73 14.14
CA ILE A 102 -14.91 -0.96 13.06
C ILE A 102 -16.06 -1.78 12.48
N HIS A 103 -17.28 -1.40 12.87
CA HIS A 103 -18.47 -2.10 12.41
C HIS A 103 -18.79 -1.77 10.96
N GLY A 104 -18.76 -2.77 10.09
CA GLY A 104 -19.11 -2.66 8.67
C GLY A 104 -18.13 -3.33 7.73
N PHE A 105 -18.40 -3.22 6.44
CA PHE A 105 -17.48 -3.68 5.41
C PHE A 105 -16.43 -2.61 5.14
N VAL A 106 -15.18 -2.90 5.49
CA VAL A 106 -14.04 -2.00 5.32
C VAL A 106 -13.31 -2.29 4.02
N HIS A 107 -12.98 -1.24 3.28
CA HIS A 107 -12.21 -1.34 2.05
C HIS A 107 -11.38 -0.07 1.79
N GLY A 108 -10.45 -0.14 0.82
CA GLY A 108 -9.65 1.01 0.39
C GLY A 108 -8.71 1.56 1.46
N VAL A 109 -8.15 0.68 2.31
CA VAL A 109 -7.26 1.08 3.39
C VAL A 109 -5.95 1.62 2.84
N LYS A 110 -5.55 2.80 3.32
CA LYS A 110 -4.25 3.43 3.06
C LYS A 110 -3.66 3.96 4.35
N ILE A 111 -2.36 3.83 4.50
CA ILE A 111 -1.63 4.33 5.67
C ILE A 111 -0.85 5.58 5.26
N SER A 112 -0.85 6.60 6.12
CA SER A 112 -0.01 7.79 5.91
C SER A 112 1.47 7.42 5.89
N ALA A 113 2.28 8.18 5.18
CA ALA A 113 3.69 7.86 4.98
C ALA A 113 4.51 7.79 6.28
N ASP A 114 4.11 8.54 7.30
CA ASP A 114 4.69 8.52 8.65
C ASP A 114 4.15 7.41 9.55
N GLY A 115 3.14 6.64 9.06
CA GLY A 115 2.49 5.58 9.84
C GLY A 115 1.52 6.09 10.91
N ALA A 116 1.25 7.40 11.01
CA ALA A 116 0.46 7.97 12.08
C ALA A 116 -1.05 7.78 11.90
N TYR A 117 -1.52 7.64 10.66
CA TYR A 117 -2.92 7.55 10.31
C TYR A 117 -3.22 6.40 9.35
N ALA A 118 -4.41 5.84 9.47
CA ALA A 118 -5.01 4.99 8.45
C ALA A 118 -6.29 5.66 7.92
N SER A 119 -6.46 5.70 6.60
CA SER A 119 -7.69 6.13 5.94
C SER A 119 -8.35 4.94 5.26
N PHE A 120 -9.67 4.86 5.30
CA PHE A 120 -10.44 3.73 4.75
C PHE A 120 -11.90 4.09 4.57
N SER A 121 -12.60 3.31 3.74
CA SER A 121 -14.05 3.36 3.59
C SER A 121 -14.73 2.31 4.44
N VAL A 122 -15.89 2.67 5.03
CA VAL A 122 -16.76 1.73 5.78
C VAL A 122 -18.16 1.76 5.21
N GLN A 123 -18.65 0.61 4.79
CA GLN A 123 -20.01 0.45 4.33
C GLN A 123 -20.87 -0.24 5.41
N THR A 124 -21.96 0.42 5.84
CA THR A 124 -22.88 -0.10 6.85
C THR A 124 -24.29 0.37 6.58
N GLY A 125 -25.26 -0.55 6.49
CA GLY A 125 -26.68 -0.23 6.42
C GLY A 125 -27.10 0.66 5.24
N GLY A 126 -26.44 0.53 4.08
CA GLY A 126 -26.70 1.35 2.87
C GLY A 126 -26.08 2.76 2.93
N LYS A 127 -25.24 3.02 3.92
CA LYS A 127 -24.40 4.21 4.04
C LYS A 127 -22.95 3.83 3.84
N GLU A 128 -22.20 4.76 3.26
CA GLU A 128 -20.77 4.67 3.16
C GLU A 128 -20.09 5.87 3.82
N LYS A 129 -18.99 5.64 4.52
CA LYS A 129 -18.23 6.66 5.23
C LYS A 129 -16.76 6.57 4.84
N LEU A 130 -16.16 7.72 4.54
CA LEU A 130 -14.72 7.85 4.53
C LEU A 130 -14.23 8.18 5.92
N MET A 131 -13.33 7.35 6.43
CA MET A 131 -12.85 7.41 7.81
C MET A 131 -11.36 7.68 7.85
N LEU A 132 -10.97 8.41 8.87
CA LEU A 132 -9.59 8.61 9.28
C LEU A 132 -9.43 8.07 10.70
N LEU A 133 -8.49 7.16 10.90
CA LEU A 133 -8.09 6.63 12.19
C LEU A 133 -6.69 7.13 12.54
N ARG A 134 -6.55 7.88 13.62
CA ARG A 134 -5.25 8.22 14.18
C ARG A 134 -4.79 7.07 15.07
N LEU A 135 -3.64 6.47 14.75
CA LEU A 135 -3.21 5.22 15.37
C LEU A 135 -2.73 5.41 16.82
N ALA A 136 -2.15 6.56 17.15
CA ALA A 136 -1.59 6.83 18.47
C ALA A 136 -2.63 6.82 19.61
N ASP A 137 -3.82 7.34 19.38
CA ASP A 137 -4.90 7.43 20.36
C ASP A 137 -6.20 6.78 19.91
N GLN A 138 -6.14 6.12 18.75
CA GLN A 138 -7.26 5.40 18.14
C GLN A 138 -8.49 6.27 17.85
N LYS A 139 -8.28 7.58 17.71
CA LYS A 139 -9.35 8.53 17.42
C LYS A 139 -9.82 8.37 15.97
N GLN A 140 -11.13 8.14 15.82
CA GLN A 140 -11.78 8.07 14.53
C GLN A 140 -12.39 9.42 14.14
N THR A 141 -12.25 9.82 12.87
CA THR A 141 -12.85 11.02 12.30
C THR A 141 -13.55 10.65 11.00
N VAL A 142 -14.81 11.05 10.85
CA VAL A 142 -15.55 10.90 9.60
C VAL A 142 -15.19 12.07 8.69
N LEU A 143 -14.55 11.79 7.56
CA LEU A 143 -14.22 12.82 6.55
C LEU A 143 -15.42 13.13 5.66
N ARG A 144 -16.21 12.11 5.31
CA ARG A 144 -17.41 12.22 4.48
C ARG A 144 -18.36 11.06 4.77
N GLU A 145 -19.66 11.30 4.66
CA GLU A 145 -20.69 10.27 4.72
C GLU A 145 -21.72 10.53 3.61
N TRP A 146 -22.21 9.47 2.97
CA TRP A 146 -23.29 9.51 1.99
C TRP A 146 -24.15 8.25 2.03
N THR A 147 -25.34 8.35 1.48
CA THR A 147 -26.24 7.21 1.28
C THR A 147 -26.21 6.77 -0.18
N ASN A 148 -26.35 5.49 -0.43
CA ASN A 148 -26.41 4.95 -1.80
C ASN A 148 -27.58 5.53 -2.63
N LYS A 149 -28.49 6.29 -2.00
CA LYS A 149 -29.63 6.96 -2.66
C LYS A 149 -29.29 8.34 -3.20
N GLU A 150 -28.22 8.96 -2.74
CA GLU A 150 -27.91 10.37 -3.06
C GLU A 150 -27.12 10.51 -4.36
N GLY A 151 -26.81 9.42 -5.05
CA GLY A 151 -26.10 9.45 -6.34
C GLY A 151 -24.69 10.03 -6.29
N ALA A 152 -24.18 10.35 -5.10
CA ALA A 152 -22.79 10.74 -4.94
C ALA A 152 -21.94 9.46 -4.89
N VAL A 153 -21.14 9.26 -5.90
CA VAL A 153 -20.17 8.16 -5.96
C VAL A 153 -18.83 8.74 -5.58
N VAL A 154 -18.18 8.18 -4.57
CA VAL A 154 -16.75 8.44 -4.37
C VAL A 154 -15.99 7.66 -5.43
N ALA A 155 -15.42 8.38 -6.36
CA ALA A 155 -14.59 7.80 -7.39
C ALA A 155 -13.19 7.53 -6.79
N GLY A 156 -12.87 6.28 -6.57
CA GLY A 156 -11.53 5.85 -6.24
C GLY A 156 -11.18 5.76 -4.76
N GLN A 157 -9.93 5.42 -4.54
CA GLN A 157 -9.34 5.24 -3.21
C GLN A 157 -8.80 6.57 -2.68
N MET A 158 -8.82 6.74 -1.36
CA MET A 158 -8.09 7.81 -0.72
C MET A 158 -6.59 7.64 -0.95
N SER A 159 -5.88 8.75 -1.12
CA SER A 159 -4.43 8.80 -1.25
C SER A 159 -3.84 9.79 -0.26
N TRP A 160 -2.59 9.55 0.13
CA TRP A 160 -1.84 10.41 1.03
C TRP A 160 -0.75 11.16 0.29
N SER A 161 -0.50 12.42 0.70
CA SER A 161 0.77 13.08 0.38
C SER A 161 1.93 12.35 1.06
N ASN A 162 3.13 12.46 0.50
CA ASN A 162 4.28 11.73 1.04
C ASN A 162 4.69 12.18 2.45
N ASN A 163 4.44 13.43 2.81
CA ASN A 163 4.67 13.94 4.18
C ASN A 163 3.56 13.56 5.17
N GLY A 164 2.53 12.81 4.75
CA GLY A 164 1.42 12.37 5.60
C GLY A 164 0.46 13.49 6.03
N ARG A 165 0.59 14.70 5.47
CA ARG A 165 -0.23 15.85 5.86
C ARG A 165 -1.59 15.90 5.18
N TYR A 166 -1.65 15.52 3.91
CA TYR A 166 -2.88 15.62 3.13
C TYR A 166 -3.42 14.22 2.81
N VAL A 167 -4.71 14.03 3.06
CA VAL A 167 -5.46 12.92 2.50
C VAL A 167 -6.42 13.47 1.44
N SER A 168 -6.44 12.84 0.29
CA SER A 168 -7.23 13.32 -0.85
C SER A 168 -8.04 12.20 -1.47
N PHE A 169 -9.18 12.57 -2.04
CA PHE A 169 -10.07 11.69 -2.78
C PHE A 169 -10.90 12.48 -3.79
N VAL A 170 -11.51 11.79 -4.74
CA VAL A 170 -12.42 12.39 -5.70
C VAL A 170 -13.85 12.07 -5.30
N GLN A 171 -14.72 13.05 -5.39
CA GLN A 171 -16.16 12.89 -5.26
C GLN A 171 -16.82 13.26 -6.59
N GLU A 172 -17.58 12.37 -7.17
CA GLU A 172 -18.43 12.65 -8.33
C GLU A 172 -19.87 12.89 -7.87
N ASN A 173 -20.44 14.02 -8.28
CA ASN A 173 -21.84 14.35 -8.04
C ASN A 173 -22.70 13.73 -9.15
N GLY A 174 -24.01 13.57 -8.90
CA GLY A 174 -24.93 12.99 -9.86
C GLY A 174 -25.02 13.71 -11.22
N ASN A 175 -24.50 14.94 -11.32
CA ASN A 175 -24.36 15.72 -12.56
C ASN A 175 -23.02 15.48 -13.27
N GLN A 176 -22.27 14.44 -12.90
CA GLN A 176 -20.94 14.10 -13.44
C GLN A 176 -19.85 15.16 -13.17
N GLU A 177 -20.09 16.12 -12.31
CA GLU A 177 -19.06 17.02 -11.84
C GLU A 177 -18.14 16.29 -10.86
N ALA A 178 -16.84 16.30 -11.15
CA ALA A 178 -15.82 15.74 -10.25
C ALA A 178 -15.25 16.87 -9.39
N VAL A 179 -15.23 16.62 -8.08
CA VAL A 179 -14.64 17.49 -7.07
C VAL A 179 -13.48 16.75 -6.40
N ILE A 180 -12.32 17.37 -6.40
CA ILE A 180 -11.17 16.89 -5.66
C ILE A 180 -11.28 17.42 -4.24
N VAL A 181 -11.35 16.52 -3.27
CA VAL A 181 -11.43 16.85 -1.86
C VAL A 181 -10.07 16.60 -1.22
N VAL A 182 -9.54 17.60 -0.52
CA VAL A 182 -8.26 17.56 0.17
C VAL A 182 -8.48 17.91 1.63
N TYR A 183 -8.15 16.98 2.51
CA TYR A 183 -8.19 17.17 3.96
C TYR A 183 -6.78 17.33 4.52
N ASP A 184 -6.52 18.48 5.16
CA ASP A 184 -5.27 18.77 5.89
C ASP A 184 -5.41 18.23 7.33
N VAL A 185 -4.72 17.14 7.66
CA VAL A 185 -4.82 16.50 8.99
C VAL A 185 -4.24 17.35 10.10
N THR A 186 -3.31 18.26 9.77
CA THR A 186 -2.69 19.17 10.76
C THR A 186 -3.62 20.31 11.14
N ARG A 187 -4.30 20.89 10.14
CA ARG A 187 -5.25 22.00 10.35
C ARG A 187 -6.67 21.51 10.63
N GLN A 188 -6.97 20.24 10.32
CA GLN A 188 -8.32 19.66 10.36
C GLN A 188 -9.31 20.41 9.46
N GLU A 189 -8.84 20.83 8.29
CA GLU A 189 -9.60 21.60 7.30
C GLU A 189 -9.76 20.81 6.00
N THR A 190 -10.93 20.95 5.39
CA THR A 190 -11.22 20.40 4.06
C THR A 190 -11.23 21.50 3.04
N LYS A 191 -10.60 21.27 1.89
CA LYS A 191 -10.71 22.09 0.69
C LYS A 191 -11.27 21.28 -0.46
N GLU A 192 -12.05 21.93 -1.30
CA GLU A 192 -12.66 21.31 -2.46
C GLU A 192 -12.25 22.08 -3.73
N PHE A 193 -11.84 21.34 -4.76
CA PHE A 193 -11.41 21.92 -6.03
C PHE A 193 -12.17 21.27 -7.18
N LYS A 194 -12.69 22.08 -8.08
CA LYS A 194 -13.36 21.61 -9.28
C LYS A 194 -12.33 21.14 -10.30
N PHE A 195 -12.55 20.00 -10.90
CA PHE A 195 -11.75 19.57 -12.05
C PHE A 195 -12.32 20.21 -13.32
N THR A 196 -11.61 21.23 -13.82
CA THR A 196 -11.95 21.89 -15.08
C THR A 196 -11.35 21.12 -16.26
N GLY A 197 -12.14 20.75 -17.24
CA GLY A 197 -11.70 19.99 -18.42
C GLY A 197 -12.09 18.51 -18.42
N LYS A 198 -12.92 18.08 -17.47
CA LYS A 198 -13.57 16.77 -17.51
C LYS A 198 -14.59 16.72 -18.63
N THR A 199 -14.57 15.68 -19.46
CA THR A 199 -15.63 15.36 -20.41
C THR A 199 -16.64 14.40 -19.77
N GLU A 200 -17.84 14.25 -20.35
CA GLU A 200 -18.87 13.34 -19.85
C GLU A 200 -18.41 11.86 -19.74
N ASN A 201 -17.41 11.49 -20.53
CA ASN A 201 -16.88 10.11 -20.55
C ASN A 201 -15.63 9.91 -19.68
N ASP A 202 -15.17 10.95 -19.00
CA ASP A 202 -14.00 10.86 -18.11
C ASP A 202 -14.43 10.38 -16.74
N HIS A 203 -13.74 9.36 -16.24
CA HIS A 203 -13.89 8.87 -14.89
C HIS A 203 -12.57 9.02 -14.12
N ILE A 204 -12.58 9.82 -13.05
CA ILE A 204 -11.40 10.03 -12.21
C ILE A 204 -11.48 9.06 -11.04
N TYR A 205 -10.52 8.14 -10.92
CA TYR A 205 -10.56 7.09 -9.92
C TYR A 205 -9.54 7.26 -8.79
N SER A 206 -8.58 8.17 -8.91
CA SER A 206 -7.61 8.45 -7.85
C SER A 206 -7.05 9.85 -7.96
N VAL A 207 -6.65 10.42 -6.83
CA VAL A 207 -5.96 11.70 -6.73
C VAL A 207 -4.96 11.66 -5.58
N GLN A 208 -3.73 12.11 -5.83
CA GLN A 208 -2.69 12.31 -4.83
C GLN A 208 -2.24 13.76 -4.85
N VAL A 209 -2.12 14.38 -3.69
CA VAL A 209 -1.70 15.78 -3.54
C VAL A 209 -0.21 15.85 -3.19
N SER A 210 0.50 16.85 -3.74
CA SER A 210 1.91 17.13 -3.41
C SER A 210 2.10 17.51 -1.95
N ASP A 211 3.34 17.44 -1.46
CA ASP A 211 3.67 17.71 -0.05
C ASP A 211 3.43 19.18 0.35
N ASP A 212 3.51 20.11 -0.58
CA ASP A 212 3.18 21.53 -0.39
C ASP A 212 1.67 21.81 -0.47
N GLY A 213 0.87 20.87 -0.94
CA GLY A 213 -0.57 21.03 -1.13
C GLY A 213 -0.98 21.87 -2.33
N ALA A 214 -0.04 22.23 -3.23
CA ALA A 214 -0.29 23.13 -4.35
C ALA A 214 -0.55 22.42 -5.67
N SER A 215 -0.15 21.15 -5.78
CA SER A 215 -0.28 20.34 -7.00
C SER A 215 -0.98 19.03 -6.72
N ALA A 216 -1.51 18.39 -7.77
CA ALA A 216 -2.07 17.06 -7.66
C ALA A 216 -1.75 16.21 -8.89
N LEU A 217 -1.72 14.90 -8.64
CA LEU A 217 -1.60 13.84 -9.61
C LEU A 217 -2.91 13.08 -9.64
N LEU A 218 -3.58 13.07 -10.77
CA LEU A 218 -4.86 12.39 -10.97
C LEU A 218 -4.65 11.17 -11.87
N PHE A 219 -5.46 10.15 -11.63
CA PHE A 219 -5.63 9.05 -12.56
C PHE A 219 -7.06 9.06 -13.10
N LYS A 220 -7.20 9.11 -14.42
CA LYS A 220 -8.50 9.09 -15.07
C LYS A 220 -8.55 8.02 -16.16
N ILE A 221 -9.77 7.58 -16.46
CA ILE A 221 -10.07 6.78 -17.65
C ILE A 221 -10.91 7.68 -18.57
N ALA A 222 -10.47 7.80 -19.82
CA ALA A 222 -11.16 8.51 -20.89
C ALA A 222 -11.17 7.62 -22.13
N ALA A 223 -12.33 7.42 -22.75
CA ALA A 223 -12.48 6.58 -23.95
C ALA A 223 -11.80 5.20 -23.84
N ARG A 224 -11.87 4.55 -22.69
CA ARG A 224 -11.26 3.24 -22.34
C ARG A 224 -9.73 3.24 -22.21
N GLN A 225 -9.11 4.39 -22.28
CA GLN A 225 -7.68 4.58 -22.04
C GLN A 225 -7.46 5.21 -20.66
N ALA A 226 -6.51 4.70 -19.88
CA ALA A 226 -6.10 5.30 -18.63
C ALA A 226 -5.05 6.39 -18.87
N TYR A 227 -5.15 7.46 -18.09
CA TYR A 227 -4.24 8.61 -18.14
C TYR A 227 -3.81 9.01 -16.75
N ILE A 228 -2.58 9.47 -16.66
CA ILE A 228 -2.09 10.26 -15.54
C ILE A 228 -2.17 11.74 -15.91
N VAL A 229 -2.67 12.56 -14.98
CA VAL A 229 -2.83 14.01 -15.17
C VAL A 229 -2.14 14.71 -14.02
N PHE A 230 -1.13 15.51 -14.33
CA PHE A 230 -0.44 16.35 -13.36
C PHE A 230 -0.86 17.80 -13.54
N GLY A 231 -1.16 18.50 -12.45
CA GLY A 231 -1.61 19.88 -12.48
C GLY A 231 -1.50 20.58 -11.14
N SER A 232 -1.98 21.81 -11.07
CA SER A 232 -1.95 22.66 -9.87
C SER A 232 -3.32 23.19 -9.49
N PHE A 233 -3.47 23.49 -8.21
CA PHE A 233 -4.67 24.17 -7.71
C PHE A 233 -4.54 25.69 -7.91
N GLN A 234 -5.56 26.28 -8.54
CA GLN A 234 -5.64 27.72 -8.83
C GLN A 234 -7.01 28.20 -8.37
N GLY A 235 -7.04 28.96 -7.27
CA GLY A 235 -8.31 29.30 -6.63
C GLY A 235 -9.07 28.08 -6.14
N ASP A 236 -10.26 27.87 -6.66
CA ASP A 236 -11.14 26.72 -6.36
C ASP A 236 -11.12 25.63 -7.46
N ALA A 237 -10.17 25.71 -8.39
CA ALA A 237 -10.07 24.78 -9.51
C ALA A 237 -8.74 24.05 -9.56
N PHE A 238 -8.77 22.82 -10.06
CA PHE A 238 -7.59 22.08 -10.51
C PHE A 238 -7.40 22.34 -12.01
N VAL A 239 -6.19 22.77 -12.36
CA VAL A 239 -5.78 23.08 -13.74
C VAL A 239 -4.74 22.07 -14.19
N SER A 240 -5.09 21.26 -15.21
CA SER A 240 -4.18 20.31 -15.82
C SER A 240 -3.02 21.00 -16.54
N GLN A 241 -1.81 20.50 -16.36
CA GLN A 241 -0.58 21.00 -16.99
C GLN A 241 0.10 19.94 -17.86
N TYR A 242 -0.12 18.69 -17.55
CA TYR A 242 0.46 17.56 -18.26
C TYR A 242 -0.47 16.36 -18.20
N GLU A 243 -0.60 15.64 -19.31
CA GLU A 243 -1.37 14.41 -19.41
C GLU A 243 -0.61 13.39 -20.22
N HIS A 244 -0.62 12.12 -19.77
CA HIS A 244 0.08 11.03 -20.44
C HIS A 244 -0.72 9.73 -20.34
N PRO A 245 -0.84 8.95 -21.42
CA PRO A 245 -1.46 7.64 -21.36
C PRO A 245 -0.63 6.67 -20.51
N VAL A 246 -1.31 5.89 -19.68
CA VAL A 246 -0.71 4.88 -18.81
C VAL A 246 -1.42 3.54 -18.99
N SER A 247 -0.84 2.45 -18.52
CA SER A 247 -1.55 1.17 -18.45
C SER A 247 -2.71 1.27 -17.45
N SER A 248 -3.71 0.42 -17.58
CA SER A 248 -4.86 0.37 -16.66
C SER A 248 -4.45 0.09 -15.19
N GLU A 249 -3.26 -0.51 -15.02
CA GLU A 249 -2.62 -0.75 -13.72
C GLU A 249 -1.63 0.37 -13.37
N GLY A 250 -1.67 1.50 -14.10
CA GLY A 250 -0.72 2.60 -13.99
C GLY A 250 -0.56 3.05 -12.55
N ASN A 251 0.68 3.06 -12.10
CA ASN A 251 1.10 3.60 -10.82
C ASN A 251 1.91 4.87 -11.06
N GLY A 252 1.79 5.85 -10.19
CA GLY A 252 2.56 7.09 -10.24
C GLY A 252 2.67 7.71 -8.88
N ASP A 253 3.73 8.48 -8.66
CA ASP A 253 4.02 9.12 -7.39
C ASP A 253 4.83 10.40 -7.59
N PHE A 254 4.77 11.31 -6.62
CA PHE A 254 5.61 12.49 -6.57
C PHE A 254 7.04 12.13 -6.17
N VAL A 255 8.02 12.55 -6.96
CA VAL A 255 9.43 12.59 -6.54
C VAL A 255 9.66 13.83 -5.67
N ASN A 256 9.10 14.95 -6.08
CA ASN A 256 9.00 16.22 -5.36
C ASN A 256 7.85 17.04 -5.98
N ASP A 257 7.64 18.26 -5.51
CA ASP A 257 6.50 19.09 -5.96
C ASP A 257 6.50 19.43 -7.46
N ASP A 258 7.65 19.28 -8.16
CA ASP A 258 7.84 19.56 -9.58
C ASP A 258 8.00 18.33 -10.46
N GLN A 259 8.25 17.17 -9.86
CA GLN A 259 8.58 15.95 -10.59
C GLN A 259 7.68 14.79 -10.15
N ILE A 260 7.20 14.06 -11.13
CA ILE A 260 6.45 12.81 -10.94
C ILE A 260 7.13 11.66 -11.66
N VAL A 261 6.96 10.46 -11.14
CA VAL A 261 7.36 9.21 -11.77
C VAL A 261 6.14 8.33 -11.95
N PHE A 262 6.02 7.64 -13.08
CA PHE A 262 4.87 6.79 -13.40
C PHE A 262 5.24 5.69 -14.38
N VAL A 263 4.39 4.66 -14.44
CA VAL A 263 4.53 3.59 -15.44
C VAL A 263 3.65 3.93 -16.64
N GLY A 264 4.28 4.18 -17.77
CA GLY A 264 3.61 4.46 -19.05
C GLY A 264 2.88 3.24 -19.64
N GLU A 265 2.19 3.43 -20.76
CA GLU A 265 1.37 2.40 -21.41
C GLU A 265 2.17 1.15 -21.79
N GLU A 266 3.40 1.32 -22.28
CA GLU A 266 4.29 0.21 -22.67
C GLU A 266 5.05 -0.42 -21.49
N GLY A 267 4.76 0.01 -20.26
CA GLY A 267 5.45 -0.45 -19.07
C GLY A 267 6.78 0.25 -18.81
N SER A 268 7.09 1.36 -19.51
CA SER A 268 8.27 2.18 -19.22
C SER A 268 8.07 2.97 -17.91
N LEU A 269 9.08 2.94 -17.04
CA LEU A 269 9.12 3.85 -15.88
C LEU A 269 9.61 5.21 -16.36
N THR A 270 8.75 6.21 -16.31
CA THR A 270 8.95 7.53 -16.88
C THR A 270 8.91 8.60 -15.80
N LEU A 271 9.85 9.54 -15.84
CA LEU A 271 9.86 10.73 -14.99
C LEU A 271 9.46 11.94 -15.84
N PHE A 272 8.54 12.76 -15.33
CA PHE A 272 8.18 14.05 -15.89
C PHE A 272 8.62 15.16 -14.93
N ASP A 273 9.25 16.23 -15.48
CA ASP A 273 9.67 17.42 -14.74
C ASP A 273 8.97 18.65 -15.33
N ARG A 274 8.04 19.24 -14.56
CA ARG A 274 7.26 20.41 -15.03
C ARG A 274 8.07 21.67 -15.24
N ARG A 275 9.23 21.81 -14.58
CA ARG A 275 10.09 23.02 -14.69
C ARG A 275 10.62 23.22 -16.09
N ASN A 276 10.81 22.15 -16.85
CA ASN A 276 11.31 22.18 -18.20
C ASN A 276 10.41 21.43 -19.20
N ALA A 277 9.27 20.92 -18.73
CA ALA A 277 8.30 20.13 -19.48
C ALA A 277 8.91 18.91 -20.20
N LYS A 278 9.92 18.28 -19.56
CA LYS A 278 10.61 17.11 -20.13
C LYS A 278 10.16 15.81 -19.48
N THR A 279 10.04 14.80 -20.32
CA THR A 279 9.94 13.40 -19.92
C THR A 279 11.28 12.70 -20.11
N THR A 280 11.61 11.82 -19.18
CA THR A 280 12.81 10.97 -19.24
C THR A 280 12.40 9.54 -18.92
N ILE A 281 12.72 8.59 -19.77
CA ILE A 281 12.55 7.17 -19.48
C ILE A 281 13.67 6.75 -18.54
N LEU A 282 13.30 6.35 -17.32
CA LEU A 282 14.22 5.83 -16.32
C LEU A 282 14.54 4.36 -16.56
N LEU A 283 13.52 3.57 -16.96
CA LEU A 283 13.62 2.15 -17.30
C LEU A 283 12.67 1.85 -18.45
N GLU A 284 13.12 1.05 -19.41
CA GLU A 284 12.30 0.66 -20.56
C GLU A 284 11.12 -0.24 -20.17
N ARG A 285 11.30 -1.07 -19.13
CA ARG A 285 10.26 -1.95 -18.62
C ARG A 285 10.34 -2.07 -17.10
N SER A 286 9.27 -1.73 -16.44
CA SER A 286 9.05 -1.89 -15.01
C SER A 286 7.62 -2.37 -14.76
N GLY A 287 7.42 -3.18 -13.76
CA GLY A 287 6.09 -3.47 -13.23
C GLY A 287 5.73 -2.50 -12.11
N VAL A 288 5.43 -3.04 -10.91
CA VAL A 288 5.20 -2.20 -9.74
C VAL A 288 6.48 -1.50 -9.31
N PHE A 289 6.34 -0.29 -8.82
CA PHE A 289 7.42 0.45 -8.19
C PHE A 289 6.90 1.20 -6.94
N GLN A 290 7.84 1.57 -6.08
CA GLN A 290 7.57 2.41 -4.92
C GLN A 290 8.79 3.26 -4.59
N LEU A 291 8.59 4.56 -4.40
CA LEU A 291 9.63 5.46 -3.91
C LEU A 291 9.84 5.29 -2.41
N SER A 292 11.08 5.39 -1.94
CA SER A 292 11.38 5.47 -0.50
C SER A 292 10.74 6.72 0.13
N ARG A 293 10.56 6.74 1.43
CA ARG A 293 9.91 7.86 2.13
C ARG A 293 10.68 9.17 1.99
N ASP A 294 12.00 9.10 1.91
CA ASP A 294 12.86 10.26 1.68
C ASP A 294 13.07 10.59 0.18
N ARG A 295 12.41 9.84 -0.72
CA ARG A 295 12.46 10.03 -2.18
C ARG A 295 13.84 9.89 -2.82
N LYS A 296 14.82 9.34 -2.08
CA LYS A 296 16.17 9.12 -2.60
C LYS A 296 16.34 7.79 -3.31
N TYR A 297 15.46 6.83 -3.03
CA TYR A 297 15.54 5.47 -3.56
C TYR A 297 14.22 5.05 -4.20
N ILE A 298 14.32 4.09 -5.08
CA ILE A 298 13.18 3.48 -5.74
C ILE A 298 13.33 1.96 -5.69
N ALA A 299 12.27 1.29 -5.27
CA ALA A 299 12.13 -0.15 -5.43
C ALA A 299 11.23 -0.43 -6.62
N TYR A 300 11.56 -1.41 -7.44
CA TYR A 300 10.78 -1.74 -8.63
C TYR A 300 10.96 -3.18 -9.07
N SER A 301 9.95 -3.72 -9.72
CA SER A 301 10.06 -5.01 -10.37
C SER A 301 10.62 -4.87 -11.79
N LYS A 302 11.56 -5.76 -12.14
CA LYS A 302 12.13 -5.87 -13.49
C LYS A 302 12.00 -7.31 -13.96
N GLY A 303 11.42 -7.49 -15.13
CA GLY A 303 10.95 -8.82 -15.48
C GLY A 303 9.72 -9.21 -14.64
N ARG A 304 9.48 -10.52 -14.50
CA ARG A 304 8.28 -11.00 -13.78
C ARG A 304 8.50 -11.18 -12.28
N GLU A 305 9.69 -11.64 -11.86
CA GLU A 305 9.90 -12.19 -10.51
C GLU A 305 11.06 -11.52 -9.77
N ASN A 306 11.66 -10.49 -10.30
CA ASN A 306 12.84 -9.87 -9.73
C ASN A 306 12.49 -8.51 -9.14
N LEU A 307 12.90 -8.26 -7.91
CA LEU A 307 12.75 -6.99 -7.21
C LEU A 307 14.13 -6.33 -7.07
N TYR A 308 14.20 -5.08 -7.48
CA TYR A 308 15.39 -4.25 -7.43
C TYR A 308 15.18 -3.04 -6.56
N VAL A 309 16.28 -2.54 -6.00
CA VAL A 309 16.36 -1.23 -5.38
C VAL A 309 17.49 -0.44 -6.03
N ALA A 310 17.27 0.84 -6.22
CA ALA A 310 18.25 1.73 -6.80
C ALA A 310 18.17 3.13 -6.19
N LYS A 311 19.22 3.91 -6.32
CA LYS A 311 19.23 5.33 -5.97
C LYS A 311 18.61 6.14 -7.10
N LEU A 312 17.69 7.02 -6.76
CA LEU A 312 17.14 8.03 -7.67
C LEU A 312 17.91 9.33 -7.49
N GLN A 313 18.63 9.76 -8.53
CA GLN A 313 19.41 11.01 -8.49
C GLN A 313 19.13 11.84 -9.72
N GLY A 314 18.40 12.94 -9.55
CA GLY A 314 17.90 13.72 -10.66
C GLY A 314 17.01 12.85 -11.56
N ASN A 315 17.36 12.79 -12.86
CA ASN A 315 16.63 12.01 -13.85
C ASN A 315 17.30 10.65 -14.12
N ASN A 316 18.05 10.09 -13.17
CA ASN A 316 18.79 8.84 -13.36
C ASN A 316 18.53 7.85 -12.21
N ILE A 317 18.51 6.57 -12.58
CA ILE A 317 18.58 5.44 -11.66
C ILE A 317 20.04 4.98 -11.58
N MET A 318 20.58 4.89 -10.38
CA MET A 318 21.97 4.56 -10.11
C MET A 318 22.08 3.44 -9.07
N ASN A 319 23.17 2.68 -9.12
CA ASN A 319 23.49 1.65 -8.15
C ASN A 319 22.35 0.62 -7.96
N GLU A 320 21.80 0.17 -9.09
CA GLU A 320 20.75 -0.87 -9.11
C GLU A 320 21.25 -2.15 -8.45
N LYS A 321 20.46 -2.71 -7.55
CA LYS A 321 20.74 -3.97 -6.87
C LYS A 321 19.50 -4.86 -6.82
N GLU A 322 19.64 -6.12 -7.23
CA GLU A 322 18.61 -7.13 -7.02
C GLU A 322 18.57 -7.51 -5.53
N ILE A 323 17.39 -7.38 -4.91
CA ILE A 323 17.20 -7.65 -3.47
C ILE A 323 16.33 -8.87 -3.21
N TYR A 324 15.53 -9.30 -4.20
CA TYR A 324 14.70 -10.49 -4.09
C TYR A 324 14.36 -11.07 -5.45
N LYS A 325 14.20 -12.40 -5.50
CA LYS A 325 13.81 -13.14 -6.71
C LYS A 325 12.86 -14.29 -6.38
N GLY A 326 11.98 -14.62 -7.32
CA GLY A 326 11.09 -15.79 -7.23
C GLY A 326 9.67 -15.48 -6.75
N ILE A 327 9.26 -14.20 -6.83
CA ILE A 327 7.90 -13.75 -6.59
C ILE A 327 7.53 -12.66 -7.59
N VAL A 328 6.31 -12.68 -8.11
CA VAL A 328 5.75 -11.57 -8.88
C VAL A 328 5.28 -10.52 -7.89
N PRO A 329 5.97 -9.38 -7.76
CA PRO A 329 5.57 -8.34 -6.82
C PRO A 329 4.22 -7.72 -7.22
N GLU A 330 3.32 -7.56 -6.25
CA GLU A 330 2.02 -6.91 -6.40
C GLU A 330 1.94 -5.60 -5.60
N GLN A 331 2.64 -5.56 -4.46
CA GLN A 331 2.71 -4.39 -3.60
C GLN A 331 4.08 -4.31 -2.95
N ILE A 332 4.61 -3.11 -2.87
CA ILE A 332 5.88 -2.76 -2.23
C ILE A 332 5.61 -1.58 -1.31
N GLU A 333 6.00 -1.68 -0.03
CA GLU A 333 5.84 -0.59 0.93
C GLU A 333 7.11 -0.41 1.75
N TRP A 334 7.72 0.77 1.66
CA TRP A 334 8.86 1.13 2.49
C TRP A 334 8.43 1.42 3.93
N SER A 335 9.25 0.97 4.89
CA SER A 335 9.09 1.41 6.28
C SER A 335 9.37 2.91 6.42
N PRO A 336 8.85 3.59 7.46
CA PRO A 336 9.08 5.01 7.66
C PRO A 336 10.56 5.42 7.75
N ASP A 337 11.44 4.52 8.21
CA ASP A 337 12.89 4.73 8.33
C ASP A 337 13.69 4.32 7.08
N ASN A 338 13.03 3.84 6.01
CA ASN A 338 13.63 3.32 4.78
C ASN A 338 14.58 2.11 4.96
N ARG A 339 14.55 1.47 6.12
CA ARG A 339 15.42 0.32 6.40
C ARG A 339 14.76 -1.02 6.18
N ARG A 340 13.46 -1.02 5.91
CA ARG A 340 12.68 -2.24 5.68
C ARG A 340 11.70 -2.04 4.55
N MET A 341 11.30 -3.16 3.98
CA MET A 341 10.33 -3.20 2.90
C MET A 341 9.33 -4.32 3.15
N LEU A 342 8.05 -3.99 3.13
CA LEU A 342 6.97 -4.96 3.02
C LEU A 342 6.76 -5.28 1.54
N LEU A 343 6.85 -6.54 1.20
CA LEU A 343 6.63 -7.07 -0.15
C LEU A 343 5.45 -8.04 -0.11
N ASN A 344 4.45 -7.78 -0.92
CA ASN A 344 3.39 -8.73 -1.24
C ASN A 344 3.54 -9.17 -2.69
N GLY A 345 3.32 -10.47 -2.94
CA GLY A 345 3.39 -10.99 -4.29
C GLY A 345 3.03 -12.47 -4.40
N ARG A 346 2.96 -12.94 -5.65
CA ARG A 346 2.58 -14.30 -6.00
C ARG A 346 3.75 -15.10 -6.54
N LYS A 347 3.83 -16.38 -6.14
CA LYS A 347 4.73 -17.35 -6.78
C LYS A 347 4.09 -17.92 -8.05
N LEU A 348 4.80 -17.88 -9.16
CA LEU A 348 4.28 -18.35 -10.47
C LEU A 348 4.01 -19.86 -10.51
N TYR A 349 4.68 -20.67 -9.67
CA TYR A 349 4.71 -22.13 -9.80
C TYR A 349 3.98 -22.90 -8.68
N GLU A 350 3.26 -22.22 -7.81
CA GLU A 350 2.33 -22.89 -6.89
C GLU A 350 0.97 -23.08 -7.57
N SER A 351 0.94 -23.85 -8.68
CA SER A 351 -0.31 -24.31 -9.26
C SER A 351 -0.92 -25.40 -8.37
N ARG A 352 -1.82 -25.04 -7.47
CA ARG A 352 -2.81 -25.97 -6.97
C ARG A 352 -3.79 -26.27 -8.10
N PRO A 353 -4.22 -27.53 -8.31
CA PRO A 353 -5.22 -27.84 -9.31
C PRO A 353 -6.45 -26.95 -9.05
N VAL A 354 -6.84 -26.19 -10.08
CA VAL A 354 -8.04 -25.37 -10.06
C VAL A 354 -9.22 -26.32 -9.97
N VAL A 355 -9.76 -26.51 -8.77
CA VAL A 355 -11.10 -27.05 -8.61
C VAL A 355 -12.02 -25.91 -9.05
N SER A 356 -12.63 -26.09 -10.21
CA SER A 356 -13.54 -25.14 -10.83
C SER A 356 -14.67 -24.77 -9.87
N ALA A 357 -14.63 -23.60 -9.26
CA ALA A 357 -15.75 -22.98 -8.60
C ALA A 357 -15.99 -21.62 -9.27
N PRO A 358 -17.21 -21.33 -9.75
CA PRO A 358 -17.53 -20.06 -10.36
C PRO A 358 -17.77 -19.01 -9.26
N SER A 359 -16.74 -18.31 -8.85
CA SER A 359 -16.89 -17.03 -8.15
C SER A 359 -15.59 -16.23 -8.27
N PRO A 360 -15.61 -14.98 -8.72
CA PRO A 360 -14.44 -14.13 -8.69
C PRO A 360 -14.10 -13.83 -7.22
N ALA A 361 -13.14 -14.57 -6.67
CA ALA A 361 -12.55 -14.18 -5.39
C ALA A 361 -11.71 -12.90 -5.64
N PRO A 362 -11.96 -11.79 -4.96
CA PRO A 362 -11.26 -10.53 -5.20
C PRO A 362 -9.78 -10.53 -4.80
N PHE A 363 -9.26 -11.62 -4.22
CA PHE A 363 -7.86 -11.74 -3.81
C PHE A 363 -7.33 -13.12 -4.18
N SER A 364 -6.16 -13.18 -4.81
CA SER A 364 -5.53 -14.44 -5.18
C SER A 364 -5.17 -15.22 -3.91
N GLN A 365 -5.64 -16.42 -3.80
CA GLN A 365 -5.42 -17.33 -2.66
C GLN A 365 -3.93 -17.73 -2.46
N ASN A 366 -3.01 -17.16 -3.23
CA ASN A 366 -1.60 -17.55 -3.30
C ASN A 366 -0.64 -16.38 -3.07
N SER A 367 -1.11 -15.24 -2.53
CA SER A 367 -0.21 -14.12 -2.18
C SER A 367 0.57 -14.42 -0.92
N SER A 368 1.87 -14.14 -0.94
CA SER A 368 2.77 -14.26 0.19
C SER A 368 3.31 -12.90 0.59
N PHE A 369 3.43 -12.65 1.90
CA PHE A 369 4.00 -11.44 2.44
C PHE A 369 5.40 -11.68 2.97
N PHE A 370 6.30 -10.75 2.67
CA PHE A 370 7.67 -10.76 3.14
C PHE A 370 8.05 -9.41 3.72
N ILE A 371 8.90 -9.42 4.72
CA ILE A 371 9.59 -8.22 5.18
C ILE A 371 11.07 -8.41 4.87
N ILE A 372 11.62 -7.48 4.09
CA ILE A 372 13.02 -7.43 3.71
C ILE A 372 13.68 -6.35 4.54
N GLU A 373 14.70 -6.71 5.31
CA GLU A 373 15.46 -5.79 6.16
C GLU A 373 16.83 -5.53 5.53
N PHE A 374 17.26 -4.27 5.53
CA PHE A 374 18.55 -3.83 5.02
C PHE A 374 19.53 -3.56 6.16
N LYS A 375 20.83 -3.72 5.87
CA LYS A 375 21.92 -3.37 6.82
C LYS A 375 22.06 -1.86 6.95
#